data_22c21f8b113437b376b4fc7a5df0737b
#
_entry.id   22c21f8b113437b376b4fc7a5df0737b
#
_cell.length_a   1.000
_cell.length_b   1.000
_cell.length_c   1.000
_cell.angle_alpha   90.00
_cell.angle_beta   90.00
_cell.angle_gamma   90.00
#
_symmetry.space_group_name_H-M   'P 1'
#
loop_
_entity.id
_entity.type
_entity.pdbx_description
1 polymer ?
#
loop_
_entity_poly.entity_id
_entity_poly.type
_entity_poly.pdbx_seq_one_letter_code
_entity_poly.pdbx_strand_id
1 'polypeptide(L)'
;MGIYSAGVQARKQVSGVYYGLDQKLEKCKVFDFKKEIAEAFKIEIEKELGIEVEIVESGDDLLSNTDIIVAATTSTTPLFSGDKVLEGTHISSIGAHAADVRELDSTTIKRASLLVAGLKEACLAEAGDYIIPISEGIISENDIISIGNIITGSVSSRTSESEITVFKSVGISAQDVAVGKLVYDRALKEGIGQDIDF
;
A
#
# COMPACT_ATOMS: atom_id res chain seq x y z
N MET A 1 1.01 -12.30 2.25
CA MET A 1 0.77 -11.09 1.45
C MET A 1 1.35 -11.21 0.06
N GLY A 2 0.90 -10.38 -0.89
CA GLY A 2 1.46 -10.24 -2.23
C GLY A 2 1.85 -8.80 -2.53
N ILE A 3 2.98 -8.57 -3.20
CA ILE A 3 3.44 -7.25 -3.53
C ILE A 3 3.81 -7.13 -5.01
N TYR A 4 3.20 -6.16 -5.69
CA TYR A 4 3.55 -5.75 -7.04
C TYR A 4 4.69 -4.75 -6.99
N SER A 5 5.79 -5.07 -7.68
CA SER A 5 7.09 -4.42 -7.67
C SER A 5 7.98 -4.82 -6.48
N ALA A 6 9.28 -4.77 -6.70
CA ALA A 6 10.32 -5.06 -5.73
C ALA A 6 11.23 -3.84 -5.47
N GLY A 7 10.68 -2.63 -5.66
CA GLY A 7 11.37 -1.36 -5.47
C GLY A 7 11.60 -0.98 -4.00
N VAL A 8 12.09 0.23 -3.78
CA VAL A 8 12.37 0.77 -2.43
C VAL A 8 11.11 0.84 -1.59
N GLN A 9 10.00 1.31 -2.16
CA GLN A 9 8.72 1.40 -1.44
C GLN A 9 8.20 0.01 -1.05
N ALA A 10 8.28 -0.97 -1.94
CA ALA A 10 7.87 -2.33 -1.68
C ALA A 10 8.52 -2.91 -0.41
N ARG A 11 9.84 -2.73 -0.25
CA ARG A 11 10.59 -3.18 0.92
C ARG A 11 10.03 -2.60 2.22
N LYS A 12 9.75 -1.30 2.22
CA LYS A 12 9.22 -0.60 3.41
C LYS A 12 7.77 -0.98 3.69
N GLN A 13 6.98 -1.27 2.66
CA GLN A 13 5.61 -1.76 2.83
C GLN A 13 5.59 -3.16 3.47
N VAL A 14 6.46 -4.08 3.04
CA VAL A 14 6.55 -5.40 3.67
C VAL A 14 6.94 -5.29 5.13
N SER A 15 7.99 -4.51 5.45
CA SER A 15 8.41 -4.28 6.84
C SER A 15 7.28 -3.63 7.65
N GLY A 16 6.57 -2.64 7.08
CA GLY A 16 5.44 -1.98 7.73
C GLY A 16 4.29 -2.94 8.06
N VAL A 17 3.92 -3.80 7.11
CA VAL A 17 2.89 -4.83 7.31
C VAL A 17 3.34 -5.85 8.35
N TYR A 18 4.59 -6.33 8.26
CA TYR A 18 5.16 -7.31 9.19
C TYR A 18 5.09 -6.82 10.64
N TYR A 19 5.59 -5.61 10.91
CA TYR A 19 5.53 -5.05 12.26
C TYR A 19 4.12 -4.62 12.67
N GLY A 20 3.31 -4.13 11.75
CA GLY A 20 1.91 -3.76 12.01
C GLY A 20 1.01 -4.94 12.36
N LEU A 21 1.38 -6.15 11.96
CA LEU A 21 0.72 -7.41 12.32
C LEU A 21 1.40 -8.15 13.48
N ASP A 22 2.14 -7.46 14.34
CA ASP A 22 2.88 -8.07 15.45
C ASP A 22 3.76 -9.26 14.99
N GLN A 23 4.40 -9.13 13.82
CA GLN A 23 5.29 -10.13 13.22
C GLN A 23 4.59 -11.45 12.83
N LYS A 24 3.28 -11.43 12.58
CA LYS A 24 2.50 -12.61 12.18
C LYS A 24 2.46 -12.85 10.67
N LEU A 25 3.17 -12.05 9.88
CA LEU A 25 3.29 -12.28 8.45
C LEU A 25 4.19 -13.49 8.19
N GLU A 26 3.64 -14.56 7.63
CA GLU A 26 4.36 -15.82 7.42
C GLU A 26 5.06 -15.88 6.08
N LYS A 27 4.42 -15.32 5.03
CA LYS A 27 4.88 -15.43 3.65
C LYS A 27 4.59 -14.17 2.85
N CYS A 28 5.54 -13.80 1.98
CA CYS A 28 5.39 -12.74 1.01
C CYS A 28 5.59 -13.30 -0.41
N LYS A 29 4.63 -13.05 -1.31
CA LYS A 29 4.80 -13.23 -2.74
C LYS A 29 5.24 -11.92 -3.36
N VAL A 30 6.16 -11.96 -4.31
CA VAL A 30 6.62 -10.77 -5.04
C VAL A 30 6.57 -11.01 -6.55
N PHE A 31 6.07 -10.03 -7.27
CA PHE A 31 6.12 -9.95 -8.71
C PHE A 31 6.82 -8.65 -9.16
N ASP A 32 7.85 -8.78 -9.96
CA ASP A 32 8.49 -7.66 -10.66
C ASP A 32 8.88 -8.11 -12.09
N PHE A 33 8.76 -7.21 -13.06
CA PHE A 33 9.18 -7.50 -14.44
C PHE A 33 10.68 -7.78 -14.57
N LYS A 34 11.50 -7.28 -13.64
CA LYS A 34 12.93 -7.49 -13.57
C LYS A 34 13.26 -8.55 -12.53
N LYS A 35 13.53 -9.76 -12.99
CA LYS A 35 13.77 -10.91 -12.13
C LYS A 35 14.89 -10.68 -11.12
N GLU A 36 15.99 -10.05 -11.55
CA GLU A 36 17.14 -9.73 -10.69
C GLU A 36 16.78 -8.79 -9.54
N ILE A 37 15.77 -7.89 -9.73
CA ILE A 37 15.28 -7.01 -8.66
C ILE A 37 14.42 -7.80 -7.68
N ALA A 38 13.59 -8.73 -8.17
CA ALA A 38 12.81 -9.63 -7.32
C ALA A 38 13.71 -10.57 -6.51
N GLU A 39 14.79 -11.09 -7.09
CA GLU A 39 15.78 -11.91 -6.40
C GLU A 39 16.50 -11.14 -5.29
N ALA A 40 16.95 -9.92 -5.58
CA ALA A 40 17.58 -9.05 -4.57
C ALA A 40 16.60 -8.72 -3.42
N PHE A 41 15.34 -8.41 -3.76
CA PHE A 41 14.28 -8.20 -2.78
C PHE A 41 14.07 -9.42 -1.88
N LYS A 42 13.97 -10.62 -2.47
CA LYS A 42 13.80 -11.87 -1.74
C LYS A 42 14.92 -12.05 -0.70
N ILE A 43 16.19 -11.98 -1.13
CA ILE A 43 17.34 -12.16 -0.24
C ILE A 43 17.32 -11.16 0.92
N GLU A 44 17.01 -9.90 0.63
CA GLU A 44 16.97 -8.83 1.63
C GLU A 44 15.86 -9.05 2.66
N ILE A 45 14.63 -9.29 2.20
CA ILE A 45 13.46 -9.45 3.08
C ILE A 45 13.54 -10.74 3.91
N GLU A 46 13.96 -11.86 3.33
CA GLU A 46 14.18 -13.10 4.07
C GLU A 46 15.23 -12.94 5.17
N LYS A 47 16.32 -12.20 4.88
CA LYS A 47 17.37 -11.90 5.85
C LYS A 47 16.91 -10.95 6.96
N GLU A 48 16.16 -9.90 6.59
CA GLU A 48 15.73 -8.85 7.53
C GLU A 48 14.61 -9.33 8.46
N LEU A 49 13.60 -10.00 7.89
CA LEU A 49 12.37 -10.32 8.61
C LEU A 49 12.21 -11.81 8.96
N GLY A 50 12.99 -12.69 8.37
CA GLY A 50 12.92 -14.14 8.63
C GLY A 50 11.64 -14.80 8.07
N ILE A 51 10.95 -14.16 7.12
CA ILE A 51 9.76 -14.71 6.47
C ILE A 51 10.11 -15.34 5.11
N GLU A 52 9.30 -16.30 4.66
CA GLU A 52 9.44 -16.87 3.32
C GLU A 52 9.05 -15.85 2.24
N VAL A 53 9.89 -15.70 1.20
CA VAL A 53 9.57 -14.89 0.02
C VAL A 53 9.54 -15.77 -1.23
N GLU A 54 8.39 -15.80 -1.90
CA GLU A 54 8.17 -16.48 -3.15
C GLU A 54 8.16 -15.47 -4.31
N ILE A 55 9.02 -15.69 -5.32
CA ILE A 55 8.95 -14.93 -6.57
C ILE A 55 7.96 -15.63 -7.47
N VAL A 56 6.90 -14.93 -7.89
CA VAL A 56 5.87 -15.47 -8.78
C VAL A 56 6.11 -15.05 -10.22
N GLU A 57 5.65 -15.89 -11.17
CA GLU A 57 5.90 -15.67 -12.61
C GLU A 57 4.94 -14.65 -13.23
N SER A 58 3.77 -14.43 -12.62
CA SER A 58 2.79 -13.46 -13.11
C SER A 58 2.13 -12.68 -11.98
N GLY A 59 1.56 -11.52 -12.32
CA GLY A 59 0.75 -10.75 -11.39
C GLY A 59 -0.52 -11.51 -10.95
N ASP A 60 -1.05 -12.39 -11.79
CA ASP A 60 -2.21 -13.22 -11.44
C ASP A 60 -1.89 -14.27 -10.37
N ASP A 61 -0.69 -14.86 -10.41
CA ASP A 61 -0.26 -15.83 -9.39
C ASP A 61 -0.12 -15.18 -8.02
N LEU A 62 0.15 -13.87 -7.99
CA LEU A 62 0.24 -13.11 -6.76
C LEU A 62 -1.11 -13.03 -6.03
N LEU A 63 -2.23 -12.99 -6.76
CA LEU A 63 -3.57 -12.86 -6.17
C LEU A 63 -4.04 -14.13 -5.47
N SER A 64 -3.55 -15.30 -5.89
CA SER A 64 -4.02 -16.59 -5.36
C SER A 64 -3.63 -16.77 -3.89
N ASN A 65 -4.61 -17.05 -3.02
CA ASN A 65 -4.40 -17.26 -1.57
C ASN A 65 -3.60 -16.11 -0.93
N THR A 66 -4.01 -14.87 -1.21
CA THR A 66 -3.35 -13.67 -0.71
C THR A 66 -4.34 -12.79 0.04
N ASP A 67 -4.11 -12.57 1.33
CA ASP A 67 -4.98 -11.78 2.20
C ASP A 67 -4.69 -10.28 2.11
N ILE A 68 -3.43 -9.92 1.79
CA ILE A 68 -2.98 -8.53 1.70
C ILE A 68 -2.25 -8.33 0.38
N ILE A 69 -2.72 -7.40 -0.43
CA ILE A 69 -2.09 -6.99 -1.69
C ILE A 69 -1.51 -5.60 -1.52
N VAL A 70 -0.26 -5.41 -1.93
CA VAL A 70 0.38 -4.10 -2.00
C VAL A 70 0.75 -3.79 -3.45
N ALA A 71 0.20 -2.70 -3.96
CA ALA A 71 0.55 -2.10 -5.24
C ALA A 71 1.48 -0.90 -4.99
N ALA A 72 2.76 -1.04 -5.39
CA ALA A 72 3.81 -0.04 -5.17
C ALA A 72 4.64 0.14 -6.44
N THR A 73 3.95 0.31 -7.58
CA THR A 73 4.54 0.28 -8.92
C THR A 73 4.59 1.67 -9.57
N THR A 74 5.21 1.75 -10.71
CA THR A 74 5.14 2.89 -11.63
C THR A 74 4.20 2.63 -12.80
N SER A 75 3.30 1.64 -12.68
CA SER A 75 2.33 1.34 -13.73
C SER A 75 1.37 2.51 -13.94
N THR A 76 1.00 2.74 -15.18
CA THR A 76 -0.03 3.73 -15.54
C THR A 76 -1.40 3.09 -15.79
N THR A 77 -1.47 1.76 -15.72
CA THR A 77 -2.67 0.96 -15.96
C THR A 77 -2.88 -0.06 -14.86
N PRO A 78 -4.12 -0.54 -14.66
CA PRO A 78 -4.42 -1.54 -13.65
C PRO A 78 -3.51 -2.76 -13.70
N LEU A 79 -3.08 -3.23 -12.52
CA LEU A 79 -2.14 -4.34 -12.37
C LEU A 79 -2.82 -5.70 -12.49
N PHE A 80 -4.09 -5.76 -12.20
CA PHE A 80 -4.91 -6.98 -12.20
C PHE A 80 -6.39 -6.66 -12.42
N SER A 81 -7.17 -7.69 -12.72
CA SER A 81 -8.64 -7.59 -12.76
C SER A 81 -9.21 -7.74 -11.36
N GLY A 82 -10.07 -6.80 -10.96
CA GLY A 82 -10.78 -6.83 -9.69
C GLY A 82 -11.66 -8.08 -9.50
N ASP A 83 -12.08 -8.73 -10.59
CA ASP A 83 -12.84 -9.98 -10.51
C ASP A 83 -12.05 -11.13 -9.88
N LYS A 84 -10.72 -11.07 -9.93
CA LYS A 84 -9.82 -12.08 -9.36
C LYS A 84 -9.49 -11.86 -7.88
N VAL A 85 -9.85 -10.70 -7.33
CA VAL A 85 -9.62 -10.39 -5.92
C VAL A 85 -10.55 -11.25 -5.06
N LEU A 86 -9.98 -11.97 -4.10
CA LEU A 86 -10.75 -12.81 -3.19
C LEU A 86 -11.45 -11.97 -2.12
N GLU A 87 -12.58 -12.47 -1.62
CA GLU A 87 -13.23 -11.91 -0.43
C GLU A 87 -12.26 -11.89 0.75
N GLY A 88 -12.38 -10.89 1.60
CA GLY A 88 -11.51 -10.71 2.77
C GLY A 88 -10.16 -10.04 2.46
N THR A 89 -9.81 -9.82 1.19
CA THR A 89 -8.54 -9.20 0.82
C THR A 89 -8.46 -7.73 1.23
N HIS A 90 -7.33 -7.33 1.80
CA HIS A 90 -6.95 -5.93 1.96
C HIS A 90 -6.01 -5.51 0.83
N ILE A 91 -6.26 -4.36 0.21
CA ILE A 91 -5.43 -3.82 -0.88
C ILE A 91 -4.88 -2.46 -0.46
N SER A 92 -3.56 -2.31 -0.50
CA SER A 92 -2.86 -1.03 -0.29
C SER A 92 -2.24 -0.59 -1.62
N SER A 93 -2.71 0.53 -2.19
CA SER A 93 -2.18 1.13 -3.42
C SER A 93 -1.49 2.44 -3.11
N ILE A 94 -0.19 2.52 -3.44
CA ILE A 94 0.66 3.67 -3.14
C ILE A 94 1.51 4.16 -4.32
N GLY A 95 1.47 3.46 -5.46
CA GLY A 95 2.34 3.78 -6.60
C GLY A 95 1.80 4.90 -7.49
N ALA A 96 0.52 4.87 -7.83
CA ALA A 96 -0.10 5.88 -8.68
C ALA A 96 -0.34 7.19 -7.90
N HIS A 97 0.12 8.31 -8.47
CA HIS A 97 0.02 9.65 -7.88
C HIS A 97 -0.23 10.73 -8.95
N ALA A 98 -1.06 10.39 -9.95
CA ALA A 98 -1.56 11.32 -10.95
C ALA A 98 -3.02 10.97 -11.28
N ALA A 99 -3.82 11.98 -11.64
CA ALA A 99 -5.26 11.85 -11.80
C ALA A 99 -5.69 10.89 -12.93
N ASP A 100 -4.85 10.71 -13.92
CA ASP A 100 -5.05 9.87 -15.11
C ASP A 100 -4.33 8.51 -15.04
N VAL A 101 -3.67 8.21 -13.91
CA VAL A 101 -2.88 7.00 -13.69
C VAL A 101 -3.47 6.18 -12.55
N ARG A 102 -3.62 4.87 -12.73
CA ARG A 102 -4.17 3.97 -11.70
C ARG A 102 -3.49 2.61 -11.67
N GLU A 103 -3.34 2.04 -10.49
CA GLU A 103 -2.90 0.67 -10.26
C GLU A 103 -4.08 -0.30 -10.11
N LEU A 104 -5.25 0.21 -9.69
CA LEU A 104 -6.46 -0.57 -9.47
C LEU A 104 -7.51 -0.26 -10.55
N ASP A 105 -8.21 -1.28 -11.01
CA ASP A 105 -9.34 -1.11 -11.92
C ASP A 105 -10.62 -0.69 -11.19
N SER A 106 -11.59 -0.22 -11.96
CA SER A 106 -12.88 0.21 -11.41
C SER A 106 -13.68 -0.94 -10.80
N THR A 107 -13.42 -2.19 -11.23
CA THR A 107 -14.04 -3.38 -10.64
C THR A 107 -13.54 -3.62 -9.23
N THR A 108 -12.25 -3.48 -8.98
CA THR A 108 -11.66 -3.56 -7.63
C THR A 108 -12.31 -2.54 -6.70
N ILE A 109 -12.40 -1.28 -7.15
CA ILE A 109 -12.99 -0.20 -6.36
C ILE A 109 -14.47 -0.44 -6.09
N LYS A 110 -15.23 -0.91 -7.09
CA LYS A 110 -16.66 -1.24 -6.96
C LYS A 110 -16.92 -2.36 -5.96
N ARG A 111 -16.03 -3.36 -5.91
CA ARG A 111 -16.16 -4.53 -5.02
C ARG A 111 -15.71 -4.26 -3.60
N ALA A 112 -14.96 -3.19 -3.37
CA ALA A 112 -14.50 -2.83 -2.04
C ALA A 112 -15.66 -2.32 -1.18
N SER A 113 -15.81 -2.89 0.01
CA SER A 113 -16.79 -2.47 1.02
C SER A 113 -16.31 -1.25 1.81
N LEU A 114 -15.00 -1.00 1.83
CA LEU A 114 -14.38 0.09 2.55
C LEU A 114 -13.26 0.71 1.70
N LEU A 115 -13.44 1.98 1.34
CA LEU A 115 -12.48 2.78 0.58
C LEU A 115 -11.85 3.82 1.51
N VAL A 116 -10.54 3.71 1.74
CA VAL A 116 -9.80 4.54 2.69
C VAL A 116 -8.72 5.34 1.99
N ALA A 117 -8.67 6.63 2.25
CA ALA A 117 -7.63 7.53 1.77
C ALA A 117 -6.67 7.90 2.92
N GLY A 118 -5.37 7.99 2.64
CA GLY A 118 -4.40 8.56 3.57
C GLY A 118 -4.75 10.00 3.95
N LEU A 119 -4.95 10.84 2.93
CA LEU A 119 -5.58 12.16 3.02
C LEU A 119 -6.60 12.25 1.88
N LYS A 120 -7.88 12.41 2.21
CA LYS A 120 -8.98 12.35 1.23
C LYS A 120 -8.82 13.40 0.15
N GLU A 121 -8.55 14.63 0.54
CA GLU A 121 -8.40 15.77 -0.37
C GLU A 121 -7.27 15.56 -1.38
N ALA A 122 -6.12 15.02 -0.93
CA ALA A 122 -5.00 14.71 -1.80
C ALA A 122 -5.33 13.55 -2.76
N CYS A 123 -5.96 12.49 -2.27
CA CYS A 123 -6.36 11.38 -3.13
C CYS A 123 -7.41 11.78 -4.17
N LEU A 124 -8.34 12.69 -3.83
CA LEU A 124 -9.32 13.23 -4.78
C LEU A 124 -8.69 14.16 -5.84
N ALA A 125 -7.52 14.73 -5.56
CA ALA A 125 -6.79 15.58 -6.51
C ALA A 125 -5.79 14.79 -7.38
N GLU A 126 -5.18 13.71 -6.86
CA GLU A 126 -4.00 13.11 -7.46
C GLU A 126 -4.08 11.58 -7.66
N ALA A 127 -5.14 10.89 -7.16
CA ALA A 127 -5.22 9.45 -7.28
C ALA A 127 -6.23 9.00 -8.34
N GLY A 128 -5.75 8.63 -9.52
CA GLY A 128 -6.60 8.08 -10.58
C GLY A 128 -7.34 6.81 -10.15
N ASP A 129 -6.84 6.06 -9.17
CA ASP A 129 -7.53 4.92 -8.56
C ASP A 129 -8.90 5.28 -7.98
N TYR A 130 -9.12 6.53 -7.55
CA TYR A 130 -10.40 7.04 -7.08
C TYR A 130 -11.08 7.99 -8.07
N ILE A 131 -10.30 8.88 -8.69
CA ILE A 131 -10.82 9.92 -9.61
C ILE A 131 -11.52 9.28 -10.81
N ILE A 132 -10.92 8.24 -11.40
CA ILE A 132 -11.50 7.58 -12.59
C ILE A 132 -12.81 6.88 -12.25
N PRO A 133 -12.92 6.01 -11.22
CA PRO A 133 -14.21 5.42 -10.83
C PRO A 133 -15.28 6.42 -10.42
N ILE A 134 -14.90 7.58 -9.84
CA ILE A 134 -15.84 8.67 -9.57
C ILE A 134 -16.37 9.24 -10.89
N SER A 135 -15.51 9.53 -11.86
CA SER A 135 -15.90 10.05 -13.17
C SER A 135 -16.76 9.05 -13.97
N GLU A 136 -16.56 7.74 -13.74
CA GLU A 136 -17.37 6.67 -14.31
C GLU A 136 -18.72 6.47 -13.57
N GLY A 137 -18.97 7.18 -12.47
CA GLY A 137 -20.19 7.07 -11.67
C GLY A 137 -20.28 5.75 -10.87
N ILE A 138 -19.18 5.07 -10.65
CA ILE A 138 -19.10 3.80 -9.91
C ILE A 138 -19.13 4.03 -8.41
N ILE A 139 -18.44 5.07 -7.95
CA ILE A 139 -18.43 5.55 -6.57
C ILE A 139 -18.61 7.07 -6.54
N SER A 140 -18.84 7.61 -5.37
CA SER A 140 -18.85 9.06 -5.08
C SER A 140 -17.73 9.42 -4.12
N GLU A 141 -17.41 10.70 -4.02
CA GLU A 141 -16.47 11.20 -3.02
C GLU A 141 -16.87 10.83 -1.58
N ASN A 142 -18.18 10.72 -1.30
CA ASN A 142 -18.68 10.38 0.03
C ASN A 142 -18.39 8.93 0.44
N ASP A 143 -18.11 8.05 -0.52
CA ASP A 143 -17.76 6.65 -0.25
C ASP A 143 -16.32 6.49 0.25
N ILE A 144 -15.49 7.56 0.13
CA ILE A 144 -14.09 7.56 0.52
C ILE A 144 -13.93 8.16 1.92
N ILE A 145 -13.28 7.43 2.81
CA ILE A 145 -13.07 7.77 4.21
C ILE A 145 -11.59 8.11 4.43
N SER A 146 -11.28 9.19 5.16
CA SER A 146 -9.91 9.46 5.59
C SER A 146 -9.48 8.47 6.66
N ILE A 147 -8.25 7.96 6.60
CA ILE A 147 -7.72 7.01 7.58
C ILE A 147 -7.76 7.55 9.02
N GLY A 148 -7.63 8.86 9.19
CA GLY A 148 -7.77 9.52 10.49
C GLY A 148 -9.10 9.24 11.18
N ASN A 149 -10.20 9.11 10.42
CA ASN A 149 -11.51 8.78 10.97
C ASN A 149 -11.56 7.38 11.57
N ILE A 150 -10.83 6.43 10.96
CA ILE A 150 -10.72 5.06 11.47
C ILE A 150 -9.83 5.04 12.71
N ILE A 151 -8.67 5.69 12.67
CA ILE A 151 -7.71 5.75 13.80
C ILE A 151 -8.34 6.38 15.04
N THR A 152 -9.17 7.41 14.87
CA THR A 152 -9.88 8.07 15.98
C THR A 152 -11.14 7.34 16.43
N GLY A 153 -11.53 6.27 15.74
CA GLY A 153 -12.74 5.50 16.04
C GLY A 153 -14.06 6.19 15.67
N SER A 154 -14.01 7.30 14.91
CA SER A 154 -15.23 8.01 14.45
C SER A 154 -15.93 7.26 13.31
N VAL A 155 -15.23 6.37 12.61
CA VAL A 155 -15.77 5.45 11.62
C VAL A 155 -15.21 4.06 11.90
N SER A 156 -16.06 3.03 11.78
CA SER A 156 -15.63 1.65 11.94
C SER A 156 -14.68 1.24 10.82
N SER A 157 -13.69 0.43 11.17
CA SER A 157 -12.86 -0.29 10.21
C SER A 157 -13.62 -1.48 9.61
N ARG A 158 -12.92 -2.49 9.10
CA ARG A 158 -13.52 -3.75 8.64
C ARG A 158 -14.45 -4.34 9.70
N THR A 159 -15.66 -4.73 9.30
CA THR A 159 -16.70 -5.29 10.18
C THR A 159 -16.99 -6.76 9.89
N SER A 160 -16.53 -7.28 8.75
CA SER A 160 -16.67 -8.70 8.34
C SER A 160 -15.36 -9.21 7.72
N GLU A 161 -15.09 -10.49 7.93
CA GLU A 161 -13.92 -11.16 7.34
C GLU A 161 -14.00 -11.26 5.81
N SER A 162 -15.19 -11.21 5.22
CA SER A 162 -15.38 -11.26 3.76
C SER A 162 -15.22 -9.91 3.06
N GLU A 163 -15.16 -8.82 3.78
CA GLU A 163 -15.04 -7.48 3.19
C GLU A 163 -13.71 -7.30 2.45
N ILE A 164 -13.77 -6.82 1.20
CA ILE A 164 -12.61 -6.30 0.48
C ILE A 164 -12.42 -4.86 0.93
N THR A 165 -11.21 -4.50 1.34
CA THR A 165 -10.88 -3.15 1.78
C THR A 165 -9.74 -2.57 0.96
N VAL A 166 -9.84 -1.30 0.58
CA VAL A 166 -8.82 -0.60 -0.19
C VAL A 166 -8.30 0.60 0.60
N PHE A 167 -7.00 0.69 0.74
CA PHE A 167 -6.29 1.88 1.20
C PHE A 167 -5.52 2.50 0.05
N LYS A 168 -5.73 3.78 -0.19
CA LYS A 168 -5.00 4.58 -1.18
C LYS A 168 -4.25 5.71 -0.51
N SER A 169 -2.98 5.87 -0.84
CA SER A 169 -2.19 7.03 -0.42
C SER A 169 -1.36 7.58 -1.59
N VAL A 170 -1.26 8.89 -1.64
CA VAL A 170 -0.35 9.64 -2.52
C VAL A 170 0.78 10.31 -1.72
N GLY A 171 0.86 10.00 -0.41
CA GLY A 171 1.77 10.62 0.54
C GLY A 171 1.15 11.84 1.23
N ILE A 172 1.73 12.21 2.37
CA ILE A 172 1.32 13.38 3.16
C ILE A 172 2.58 13.96 3.80
N SER A 173 2.92 15.20 3.49
CA SER A 173 4.11 15.88 4.03
C SER A 173 4.15 15.96 5.57
N ALA A 174 3.00 15.90 6.23
CA ALA A 174 2.94 15.81 7.69
C ALA A 174 3.61 14.54 8.25
N GLN A 175 3.58 13.42 7.49
CA GLN A 175 4.28 12.18 7.87
C GLN A 175 5.79 12.37 7.77
N ASP A 176 6.28 13.05 6.73
CA ASP A 176 7.71 13.32 6.56
C ASP A 176 8.24 14.20 7.70
N VAL A 177 7.48 15.24 8.09
CA VAL A 177 7.81 16.11 9.21
C VAL A 177 7.82 15.35 10.53
N ALA A 178 6.81 14.50 10.77
CA ALA A 178 6.73 13.70 12.00
C ALA A 178 7.88 12.69 12.11
N VAL A 179 8.20 11.99 11.03
CA VAL A 179 9.32 11.04 10.99
C VAL A 179 10.66 11.79 11.09
N GLY A 180 10.83 12.90 10.38
CA GLY A 180 12.01 13.74 10.45
C GLY A 180 12.27 14.23 11.89
N LYS A 181 11.23 14.70 12.59
CA LYS A 181 11.31 15.09 14.00
C LYS A 181 11.74 13.92 14.90
N LEU A 182 11.14 12.75 14.71
CA LEU A 182 11.51 11.57 15.49
C LEU A 182 12.97 11.17 15.28
N VAL A 183 13.45 11.16 14.03
CA VAL A 183 14.85 10.85 13.69
C VAL A 183 15.78 11.87 14.30
N TYR A 184 15.45 13.17 14.19
CA TYR A 184 16.23 14.25 14.77
C TYR A 184 16.37 14.12 16.30
N ASP A 185 15.26 13.92 17.01
CA ASP A 185 15.27 13.79 18.46
C ASP A 185 16.09 12.57 18.92
N ARG A 186 16.00 11.48 18.16
CA ARG A 186 16.75 10.26 18.44
C ARG A 186 18.24 10.47 18.20
N ALA A 187 18.62 11.13 17.11
CA ALA A 187 20.01 11.45 16.78
C ALA A 187 20.65 12.30 17.87
N LEU A 188 19.95 13.35 18.34
CA LEU A 188 20.43 14.19 19.46
C LEU A 188 20.64 13.37 20.73
N LYS A 189 19.69 12.49 21.07
CA LYS A 189 19.78 11.63 22.26
C LYS A 189 20.95 10.65 22.21
N GLU A 190 21.25 10.13 21.02
CA GLU A 190 22.31 9.15 20.78
C GLU A 190 23.67 9.81 20.45
N GLY A 191 23.73 11.15 20.35
CA GLY A 191 24.95 11.91 20.00
C GLY A 191 25.41 11.64 18.56
N ILE A 192 24.46 11.35 17.65
CA ILE A 192 24.72 11.06 16.24
C ILE A 192 24.39 12.30 15.41
N GLY A 193 25.25 12.60 14.45
CA GLY A 193 25.10 13.75 13.56
C GLY A 193 26.16 14.81 13.75
N GLN A 194 26.07 15.90 12.98
CA GLN A 194 26.94 17.02 13.01
C GLN A 194 26.14 18.32 12.89
N ASP A 195 26.36 19.25 13.79
CA ASP A 195 25.84 20.61 13.66
C ASP A 195 26.56 21.36 12.53
N ILE A 196 25.77 21.98 11.67
CA ILE A 196 26.25 22.77 10.54
C ILE A 196 25.65 24.17 10.69
N ASP A 197 26.55 25.18 10.78
CA ASP A 197 26.14 26.58 10.70
C ASP A 197 25.94 26.98 9.23
N PHE A 198 24.77 27.59 8.91
CA PHE A 198 24.43 28.08 7.58
C PHE A 198 24.67 29.58 7.46
#